data_a3494e852cd1b1c520ff180084dcf95c
#
_entry.id   a3494e852cd1b1c520ff180084dcf95c
#
_cell.length_a   1.000
_cell.length_b   1.000
_cell.length_c   1.000
_cell.angle_alpha   90.00
_cell.angle_beta   90.00
_cell.angle_gamma   90.00
#
_symmetry.space_group_name_H-M   'P 1'
#
loop_
_entity.id
_entity.type
_entity.pdbx_description
1 polymer ?
#
loop_
_entity_poly.entity_id
_entity_poly.type
_entity_poly.pdbx_seq_one_letter_code
_entity_poly.pdbx_strand_id
1 'polypeptide(L)'
;LEIKNERNDDDDFKGIPPCLEALLSEGVKEGQRNECMYNVGVYLKKRFPEREEWRDKMDKYNEKYFSPQIGSTELEKTKESVAKKEYNYKCKLPPINSFCDAKKCVTRDFGVGDDSPTPEISEIRKYDSDPPIYFASIDGESVEVDDATLHDPEKFSLACMNQIGKPMMPVPKHMWR
;
A
#
# COMPACT_ATOMS: atom_id res chain seq x y z
N LEU A 1 5.00 13.37 -38.96
CA LEU A 1 5.94 13.42 -37.85
C LEU A 1 5.13 13.09 -36.59
N GLU A 2 5.04 11.78 -36.26
CA GLU A 2 4.50 11.33 -35.00
C GLU A 2 5.54 11.59 -33.91
N ILE A 3 5.22 12.51 -33.01
CA ILE A 3 5.97 12.70 -31.78
C ILE A 3 5.61 11.52 -30.88
N LYS A 4 6.48 10.49 -30.86
CA LYS A 4 6.45 9.48 -29.81
C LYS A 4 6.75 10.18 -28.50
N ASN A 5 5.73 10.37 -27.66
CA ASN A 5 5.90 10.74 -26.28
C ASN A 5 6.64 9.59 -25.59
N GLU A 6 7.94 9.70 -25.45
CA GLU A 6 8.73 8.86 -24.55
C GLU A 6 8.26 9.19 -23.13
N ARG A 7 7.37 8.35 -22.61
CA ARG A 7 6.98 8.41 -21.20
C ARG A 7 8.23 8.10 -20.39
N ASN A 8 8.64 9.05 -19.56
CA ASN A 8 9.77 8.91 -18.66
C ASN A 8 9.68 7.62 -17.86
N ASP A 9 10.73 6.82 -17.90
CA ASP A 9 10.91 5.57 -17.13
C ASP A 9 10.76 5.76 -15.61
N ASP A 10 10.97 6.97 -15.11
CA ASP A 10 10.77 7.38 -13.70
C ASP A 10 9.32 7.21 -13.19
N ASP A 11 8.36 7.09 -14.08
CA ASP A 11 6.96 6.91 -13.69
C ASP A 11 6.62 5.46 -13.28
N ASP A 12 7.46 4.48 -13.63
CA ASP A 12 7.22 3.07 -13.31
C ASP A 12 7.20 2.80 -11.79
N PHE A 13 7.98 3.53 -11.01
CA PHE A 13 8.09 3.34 -9.55
C PHE A 13 7.29 4.32 -8.71
N LYS A 14 6.39 5.09 -9.29
CA LYS A 14 5.60 6.06 -8.55
C LYS A 14 4.76 5.40 -7.45
N GLY A 15 5.05 5.76 -6.20
CA GLY A 15 4.31 5.27 -5.04
C GLY A 15 4.52 3.78 -4.70
N ILE A 16 5.46 3.10 -5.36
CA ILE A 16 5.78 1.68 -5.14
C ILE A 16 6.30 1.44 -3.71
N PRO A 17 5.98 0.30 -3.06
CA PRO A 17 6.61 -0.08 -1.79
C PRO A 17 8.14 -0.15 -1.89
N PRO A 18 8.89 0.34 -0.88
CA PRO A 18 10.36 0.40 -0.93
C PRO A 18 11.03 -0.94 -1.17
N CYS A 19 10.45 -2.03 -0.66
CA CYS A 19 10.96 -3.38 -0.86
C CYS A 19 10.88 -3.83 -2.32
N LEU A 20 9.81 -3.48 -3.03
CA LEU A 20 9.68 -3.76 -4.45
C LEU A 20 10.59 -2.88 -5.30
N GLU A 21 10.70 -1.59 -4.95
CA GLU A 21 11.64 -0.66 -5.59
C GLU A 21 13.09 -1.20 -5.52
N ALA A 22 13.54 -1.63 -4.35
CA ALA A 22 14.87 -2.21 -4.16
C ALA A 22 15.07 -3.49 -5.00
N LEU A 23 14.14 -4.45 -4.91
CA LEU A 23 14.23 -5.71 -5.66
C LEU A 23 14.25 -5.50 -7.18
N LEU A 24 13.40 -4.63 -7.70
CA LEU A 24 13.34 -4.36 -9.14
C LEU A 24 14.59 -3.60 -9.63
N SER A 25 15.11 -2.69 -8.81
CA SER A 25 16.34 -1.95 -9.13
C SER A 25 17.58 -2.84 -9.17
N GLU A 26 17.66 -3.87 -8.32
CA GLU A 26 18.75 -4.86 -8.32
C GLU A 26 18.60 -5.91 -9.43
N GLY A 27 17.40 -6.04 -10.00
CA GLY A 27 17.05 -7.14 -10.90
C GLY A 27 16.69 -8.43 -10.15
N VAL A 28 15.53 -8.99 -10.47
CA VAL A 28 14.98 -10.17 -9.77
C VAL A 28 15.62 -11.45 -10.28
N LYS A 29 16.27 -12.20 -9.37
CA LYS A 29 17.00 -13.42 -9.68
C LYS A 29 16.11 -14.67 -9.67
N GLU A 30 16.64 -15.75 -10.25
CA GLU A 30 16.01 -17.08 -10.17
C GLU A 30 15.75 -17.49 -8.70
N GLY A 31 14.61 -18.16 -8.45
CA GLY A 31 14.18 -18.55 -7.11
C GLY A 31 13.36 -17.49 -6.36
N GLN A 32 13.42 -16.22 -6.78
CA GLN A 32 12.67 -15.12 -6.16
C GLN A 32 11.54 -14.59 -7.06
N ARG A 33 11.52 -15.01 -8.32
CA ARG A 33 10.72 -14.40 -9.38
C ARG A 33 9.21 -14.45 -9.12
N ASN A 34 8.68 -15.60 -8.76
CA ASN A 34 7.24 -15.79 -8.65
C ASN A 34 6.62 -14.98 -7.51
N GLU A 35 7.25 -15.03 -6.33
CA GLU A 35 6.78 -14.24 -5.19
C GLU A 35 6.98 -12.73 -5.42
N CYS A 36 8.07 -12.33 -6.06
CA CYS A 36 8.28 -10.94 -6.44
C CYS A 36 7.22 -10.49 -7.44
N MET A 37 6.98 -11.26 -8.52
CA MET A 37 5.99 -10.93 -9.54
C MET A 37 4.56 -10.89 -8.99
N TYR A 38 4.21 -11.76 -8.03
CA TYR A 38 2.93 -11.66 -7.35
C TYR A 38 2.77 -10.30 -6.65
N ASN A 39 3.78 -9.87 -5.90
CA ASN A 39 3.75 -8.58 -5.20
C ASN A 39 3.78 -7.37 -6.16
N VAL A 40 4.50 -7.48 -7.27
CA VAL A 40 4.46 -6.51 -8.37
C VAL A 40 3.05 -6.44 -8.96
N GLY A 41 2.40 -7.56 -9.19
CA GLY A 41 1.01 -7.63 -9.65
C GLY A 41 0.03 -6.95 -8.70
N VAL A 42 0.21 -7.14 -7.38
CA VAL A 42 -0.59 -6.43 -6.35
C VAL A 42 -0.40 -4.91 -6.46
N TYR A 43 0.84 -4.45 -6.59
CA TYR A 43 1.15 -3.03 -6.78
C TYR A 43 0.50 -2.47 -8.05
N LEU A 44 0.71 -3.14 -9.17
CA LEU A 44 0.20 -2.69 -10.46
C LEU A 44 -1.33 -2.65 -10.48
N LYS A 45 -2.01 -3.64 -9.87
CA LYS A 45 -3.46 -3.66 -9.78
C LYS A 45 -4.01 -2.56 -8.88
N LYS A 46 -3.32 -2.19 -7.79
CA LYS A 46 -3.68 -1.03 -6.96
C LYS A 46 -3.50 0.28 -7.70
N ARG A 47 -2.44 0.40 -8.49
CA ARG A 47 -2.11 1.61 -9.24
C ARG A 47 -2.97 1.79 -10.50
N PHE A 48 -3.29 0.69 -11.17
CA PHE A 48 -4.07 0.65 -12.41
C PHE A 48 -5.30 -0.24 -12.23
N PRO A 49 -6.33 0.23 -11.50
CA PRO A 49 -7.51 -0.57 -11.19
C PRO A 49 -8.38 -0.87 -12.42
N GLU A 50 -8.20 -0.12 -13.50
CA GLU A 50 -8.89 -0.33 -14.77
C GLU A 50 -8.52 -1.68 -15.39
N ARG A 51 -9.52 -2.31 -16.04
CA ARG A 51 -9.41 -3.65 -16.62
C ARG A 51 -8.19 -3.81 -17.51
N GLU A 52 -7.46 -4.91 -17.32
CA GLU A 52 -6.37 -5.43 -18.17
C GLU A 52 -5.07 -4.59 -18.15
N GLU A 53 -5.08 -3.28 -17.90
CA GLU A 53 -3.87 -2.46 -17.95
C GLU A 53 -2.76 -2.98 -17.02
N TRP A 54 -3.11 -3.39 -15.80
CA TRP A 54 -2.13 -3.96 -14.87
C TRP A 54 -1.54 -5.30 -15.36
N ARG A 55 -2.29 -6.08 -16.15
CA ARG A 55 -1.81 -7.33 -16.73
C ARG A 55 -0.75 -7.08 -17.79
N ASP A 56 -1.00 -6.13 -18.70
CA ASP A 56 -0.04 -5.72 -19.73
C ASP A 56 1.23 -5.11 -19.10
N LYS A 57 1.06 -4.39 -18.00
CA LYS A 57 2.19 -3.86 -17.22
C LYS A 57 3.02 -4.99 -16.59
N MET A 58 2.40 -6.07 -16.10
CA MET A 58 3.13 -7.23 -15.58
C MET A 58 4.04 -7.88 -16.64
N ASP A 59 3.60 -7.99 -17.90
CA ASP A 59 4.43 -8.46 -19.00
C ASP A 59 5.66 -7.58 -19.20
N LYS A 60 5.47 -6.26 -19.24
CA LYS A 60 6.56 -5.29 -19.37
C LYS A 60 7.55 -5.33 -18.21
N TYR A 61 7.05 -5.48 -16.98
CA TYR A 61 7.92 -5.63 -15.81
C TYR A 61 8.70 -6.95 -15.85
N ASN A 62 8.09 -8.05 -16.32
CA ASN A 62 8.78 -9.32 -16.51
C ASN A 62 9.94 -9.19 -17.50
N GLU A 63 9.70 -8.51 -18.62
CA GLU A 63 10.75 -8.27 -19.63
C GLU A 63 11.89 -7.40 -19.11
N LYS A 64 11.56 -6.37 -18.32
CA LYS A 64 12.52 -5.33 -17.94
C LYS A 64 13.33 -5.69 -16.70
N TYR A 65 12.73 -6.35 -15.70
CA TYR A 65 13.33 -6.49 -14.37
C TYR A 65 13.65 -7.93 -13.96
N PHE A 66 13.19 -8.93 -14.71
CA PHE A 66 13.36 -10.34 -14.35
C PHE A 66 14.39 -11.05 -15.25
N SER A 67 15.42 -11.64 -14.65
CA SER A 67 16.46 -12.37 -15.38
C SER A 67 16.79 -13.71 -14.68
N PRO A 68 16.47 -14.85 -15.34
CA PRO A 68 15.70 -15.00 -16.55
C PRO A 68 14.21 -14.61 -16.36
N GLN A 69 13.53 -14.27 -17.43
CA GLN A 69 12.10 -13.95 -17.41
C GLN A 69 11.26 -15.13 -16.91
N ILE A 70 10.09 -14.84 -16.34
CA ILE A 70 9.09 -15.85 -16.01
C ILE A 70 8.41 -16.31 -17.30
N GLY A 71 8.25 -17.61 -17.47
CA GLY A 71 7.59 -18.17 -18.64
C GLY A 71 6.11 -17.77 -18.73
N SER A 72 5.57 -17.64 -19.94
CA SER A 72 4.21 -17.14 -20.18
C SER A 72 3.12 -17.87 -19.38
N THR A 73 3.19 -19.21 -19.35
CA THR A 73 2.21 -20.02 -18.60
C THR A 73 2.23 -19.73 -17.09
N GLU A 74 3.40 -19.51 -16.52
CA GLU A 74 3.58 -19.23 -15.08
C GLU A 74 3.18 -17.80 -14.75
N LEU A 75 3.49 -16.87 -15.64
CA LEU A 75 3.08 -15.47 -15.51
C LEU A 75 1.55 -15.34 -15.56
N GLU A 76 0.87 -16.05 -16.46
CA GLU A 76 -0.60 -16.07 -16.52
C GLU A 76 -1.23 -16.62 -15.23
N LYS A 77 -0.69 -17.72 -14.68
CA LYS A 77 -1.13 -18.21 -13.36
C LYS A 77 -0.99 -17.18 -12.25
N THR A 78 0.09 -16.41 -12.28
CA THR A 78 0.31 -15.32 -11.32
C THR A 78 -0.71 -14.20 -11.51
N LYS A 79 -0.97 -13.78 -12.74
CA LYS A 79 -2.02 -12.80 -13.07
C LYS A 79 -3.39 -13.26 -12.58
N GLU A 80 -3.76 -14.53 -12.82
CA GLU A 80 -5.01 -15.09 -12.33
C GLU A 80 -5.08 -15.10 -10.78
N SER A 81 -3.97 -15.41 -10.12
CA SER A 81 -3.89 -15.37 -8.66
C SER A 81 -4.12 -13.97 -8.12
N VAL A 82 -3.51 -12.95 -8.72
CA VAL A 82 -3.71 -11.53 -8.37
C VAL A 82 -5.14 -11.06 -8.71
N ALA A 83 -5.78 -11.64 -9.73
CA ALA A 83 -7.15 -11.29 -10.13
C ALA A 83 -8.21 -11.74 -9.13
N LYS A 84 -7.99 -12.86 -8.45
CA LYS A 84 -9.01 -13.69 -7.76
C LYS A 84 -9.58 -13.15 -6.46
N LYS A 85 -9.19 -12.08 -5.84
CA LYS A 85 -9.80 -11.48 -4.63
C LYS A 85 -8.91 -10.47 -3.92
N GLU A 86 -9.22 -10.18 -2.65
CA GLU A 86 -8.44 -9.31 -1.77
C GLU A 86 -6.95 -9.68 -1.83
N TYR A 87 -6.25 -8.95 -2.66
CA TYR A 87 -4.83 -9.15 -2.91
C TYR A 87 -4.05 -8.26 -1.96
N ASN A 88 -3.32 -8.90 -1.07
CA ASN A 88 -2.41 -8.23 -0.15
C ASN A 88 -0.97 -8.59 -0.51
N TYR A 89 -0.05 -7.66 -0.22
CA TYR A 89 1.37 -7.97 -0.31
C TYR A 89 1.75 -9.05 0.69
N LYS A 90 2.63 -9.94 0.28
CA LYS A 90 3.16 -11.00 1.16
C LYS A 90 4.36 -10.51 1.97
N CYS A 91 4.22 -9.41 2.69
CA CYS A 91 5.31 -8.70 3.38
C CYS A 91 6.17 -9.56 4.30
N LYS A 92 5.60 -10.64 4.87
CA LYS A 92 6.31 -11.55 5.79
C LYS A 92 7.10 -12.64 5.07
N LEU A 93 6.92 -12.79 3.75
CA LEU A 93 7.57 -13.85 2.97
C LEU A 93 8.76 -13.30 2.15
N PRO A 94 9.81 -14.16 1.93
CA PRO A 94 10.86 -13.84 0.99
C PRO A 94 10.30 -13.65 -0.44
N PRO A 95 10.93 -12.83 -1.28
CA PRO A 95 12.12 -12.03 -1.02
C PRO A 95 11.85 -10.66 -0.40
N ILE A 96 10.60 -10.17 -0.39
CA ILE A 96 10.30 -8.77 -0.03
C ILE A 96 10.51 -8.45 1.44
N ASN A 97 10.41 -9.44 2.34
CA ASN A 97 10.66 -9.24 3.76
C ASN A 97 12.09 -8.76 4.06
N SER A 98 13.08 -9.20 3.27
CA SER A 98 14.49 -8.83 3.46
C SER A 98 14.79 -7.37 3.10
N PHE A 99 13.91 -6.73 2.32
CA PHE A 99 14.03 -5.35 1.87
C PHE A 99 12.98 -4.44 2.52
N CYS A 100 12.28 -4.95 3.54
CA CYS A 100 11.17 -4.23 4.16
C CYS A 100 11.68 -3.02 4.95
N ASP A 101 11.17 -1.83 4.59
CA ASP A 101 11.29 -0.60 5.35
C ASP A 101 9.87 -0.08 5.66
N ALA A 102 9.34 -0.54 6.78
CA ALA A 102 7.97 -0.22 7.18
C ALA A 102 7.74 1.29 7.31
N LYS A 103 8.75 2.03 7.82
CA LYS A 103 8.66 3.49 8.01
C LYS A 103 8.54 4.24 6.68
N LYS A 104 9.26 3.80 5.65
CA LYS A 104 9.13 4.35 4.30
C LYS A 104 7.88 3.83 3.60
N CYS A 105 7.50 2.57 3.86
CA CYS A 105 6.37 1.94 3.19
C CYS A 105 5.06 2.68 3.47
N VAL A 106 4.81 3.12 4.71
CA VAL A 106 3.61 3.87 5.09
C VAL A 106 3.50 5.24 4.42
N THR A 107 4.60 5.79 3.92
CA THR A 107 4.62 7.09 3.20
C THR A 107 4.40 6.95 1.70
N ARG A 108 4.32 5.71 1.18
CA ARG A 108 4.13 5.44 -0.25
C ARG A 108 2.65 5.28 -0.58
N ASP A 109 2.20 5.81 -1.72
CA ASP A 109 0.80 5.78 -2.17
C ASP A 109 0.22 4.35 -2.22
N PHE A 110 1.07 3.37 -2.59
CA PHE A 110 0.70 1.96 -2.69
C PHE A 110 1.44 1.09 -1.67
N GLY A 111 2.05 1.71 -0.67
CA GLY A 111 2.65 1.00 0.45
C GLY A 111 1.59 0.35 1.34
N VAL A 112 2.06 -0.54 2.20
CA VAL A 112 1.25 -1.07 3.30
C VAL A 112 1.79 -0.42 4.55
N GLY A 113 0.91 0.19 5.31
CA GLY A 113 1.19 0.41 6.73
C GLY A 113 1.46 -0.93 7.38
N ASP A 114 2.07 -0.92 8.53
CA ASP A 114 2.29 -2.10 9.35
C ASP A 114 1.07 -3.04 9.24
N ASP A 115 1.30 -4.35 9.05
CA ASP A 115 0.25 -5.40 9.00
C ASP A 115 -0.53 -5.52 10.33
N SER A 116 -0.38 -4.57 11.22
CA SER A 116 -1.28 -4.36 12.33
C SER A 116 -2.68 -4.19 11.77
N PRO A 117 -3.66 -4.94 12.22
CA PRO A 117 -5.04 -4.74 11.81
C PRO A 117 -5.35 -3.27 11.94
N THR A 118 -5.92 -2.68 10.89
CA THR A 118 -6.32 -1.27 10.92
C THR A 118 -7.14 -1.06 12.18
N PRO A 119 -6.72 -0.20 13.11
CA PRO A 119 -7.45 -0.03 14.35
C PRO A 119 -8.91 0.30 14.05
N GLU A 120 -9.82 -0.43 14.68
CA GLU A 120 -11.25 -0.25 14.45
C GLU A 120 -11.80 0.81 15.40
N ILE A 121 -12.40 1.85 14.84
CA ILE A 121 -13.15 2.83 15.63
C ILE A 121 -14.52 2.21 15.92
N SER A 122 -14.74 1.78 17.15
CA SER A 122 -15.99 1.14 17.57
C SER A 122 -17.05 2.14 18.01
N GLU A 123 -16.64 3.29 18.56
CA GLU A 123 -17.55 4.29 19.09
C GLU A 123 -16.91 5.69 19.10
N ILE A 124 -17.71 6.73 18.87
CA ILE A 124 -17.33 8.12 19.12
C ILE A 124 -18.39 8.74 20.03
N ARG A 125 -17.96 9.21 21.21
CA ARG A 125 -18.83 9.91 22.17
C ARG A 125 -18.46 11.38 22.21
N LYS A 126 -19.48 12.24 22.11
CA LYS A 126 -19.34 13.69 22.33
C LYS A 126 -19.72 14.02 23.76
N TYR A 127 -18.91 14.83 24.40
CA TYR A 127 -19.23 15.48 25.67
C TYR A 127 -19.52 16.96 25.42
N ASP A 128 -20.66 17.43 25.94
CA ASP A 128 -21.08 18.81 25.81
C ASP A 128 -20.35 19.67 26.87
N SER A 129 -19.11 20.01 26.52
CA SER A 129 -18.28 21.01 27.21
C SER A 129 -18.09 22.21 26.28
N ASP A 130 -17.55 23.29 26.77
CA ASP A 130 -17.21 24.46 25.95
C ASP A 130 -15.68 24.71 26.02
N PRO A 131 -14.92 24.35 24.96
CA PRO A 131 -15.32 23.69 23.71
C PRO A 131 -15.71 22.21 23.89
N PRO A 132 -16.47 21.62 22.93
CA PRO A 132 -16.84 20.21 23.00
C PRO A 132 -15.63 19.28 22.87
N ILE A 133 -15.65 18.19 23.64
CA ILE A 133 -14.62 17.16 23.65
C ILE A 133 -15.21 15.85 23.10
N TYR A 134 -14.43 15.11 22.32
CA TYR A 134 -14.84 13.83 21.78
C TYR A 134 -13.90 12.73 22.29
N PHE A 135 -14.46 11.57 22.57
CA PHE A 135 -13.73 10.36 22.89
C PHE A 135 -14.01 9.32 21.81
N ALA A 136 -12.97 8.91 21.08
CA ALA A 136 -13.02 7.83 20.12
C ALA A 136 -12.51 6.53 20.78
N SER A 137 -13.31 5.48 20.75
CA SER A 137 -12.90 4.16 21.22
C SER A 137 -12.26 3.38 20.06
N ILE A 138 -10.99 3.05 20.19
CA ILE A 138 -10.16 2.39 19.17
C ILE A 138 -9.58 1.11 19.77
N ASP A 139 -10.01 -0.05 19.28
CA ASP A 139 -9.63 -1.37 19.81
C ASP A 139 -9.80 -1.46 21.35
N GLY A 140 -10.83 -0.81 21.89
CA GLY A 140 -11.12 -0.78 23.32
C GLY A 140 -10.33 0.26 24.12
N GLU A 141 -9.44 1.02 23.51
CA GLU A 141 -8.73 2.16 24.14
C GLU A 141 -9.41 3.48 23.75
N SER A 142 -9.38 4.47 24.64
CA SER A 142 -10.05 5.77 24.43
C SER A 142 -9.05 6.84 24.06
N VAL A 143 -9.34 7.55 22.97
CA VAL A 143 -8.56 8.71 22.49
C VAL A 143 -9.41 9.97 22.63
N GLU A 144 -8.89 10.96 23.36
CA GLU A 144 -9.53 12.27 23.51
C GLU A 144 -9.11 13.20 22.36
N VAL A 145 -10.07 13.82 21.70
CA VAL A 145 -9.84 14.77 20.60
C VAL A 145 -10.83 15.93 20.65
N ASP A 146 -10.40 17.08 20.14
CA ASP A 146 -11.28 18.21 19.86
C ASP A 146 -11.96 18.07 18.48
N ASP A 147 -12.90 18.97 18.21
CA ASP A 147 -13.65 18.97 16.94
C ASP A 147 -12.73 19.14 15.72
N ALA A 148 -11.73 19.99 15.80
CA ALA A 148 -10.79 20.23 14.71
C ALA A 148 -9.90 19.01 14.41
N THR A 149 -9.52 18.29 15.45
CA THR A 149 -8.74 17.04 15.32
C THR A 149 -9.60 15.91 14.80
N LEU A 150 -10.85 15.79 15.25
CA LEU A 150 -11.78 14.76 14.80
C LEU A 150 -12.05 14.84 13.29
N HIS A 151 -12.08 16.04 12.72
CA HIS A 151 -12.35 16.27 11.29
C HIS A 151 -11.10 16.33 10.41
N ASP A 152 -9.90 16.15 10.98
CA ASP A 152 -8.62 16.15 10.25
C ASP A 152 -7.93 14.77 10.41
N PRO A 153 -7.87 13.95 9.34
CA PRO A 153 -7.30 12.59 9.42
C PRO A 153 -5.84 12.55 9.89
N GLU A 154 -5.04 13.56 9.53
CA GLU A 154 -3.62 13.60 9.93
C GLU A 154 -3.49 13.92 11.42
N LYS A 155 -4.25 14.90 11.92
CA LYS A 155 -4.27 15.25 13.33
C LYS A 155 -4.84 14.12 14.18
N PHE A 156 -5.91 13.47 13.70
CA PHE A 156 -6.50 12.33 14.38
C PHE A 156 -5.51 11.16 14.49
N SER A 157 -4.82 10.82 13.39
CA SER A 157 -3.77 9.80 13.40
C SER A 157 -2.66 10.12 14.37
N LEU A 158 -2.22 11.39 14.45
CA LEU A 158 -1.21 11.84 15.39
C LEU A 158 -1.68 11.76 16.84
N ALA A 159 -2.94 12.11 17.12
CA ALA A 159 -3.54 11.99 18.46
C ALA A 159 -3.59 10.52 18.89
N CYS A 160 -3.99 9.59 18.01
CA CYS A 160 -3.97 8.16 18.30
C CYS A 160 -2.57 7.64 18.58
N MET A 161 -1.57 8.05 17.77
CA MET A 161 -0.18 7.67 18.00
C MET A 161 0.32 8.16 19.36
N ASN A 162 0.01 9.40 19.73
CA ASN A 162 0.50 10.01 20.96
C ASN A 162 -0.18 9.44 22.22
N GLN A 163 -1.47 9.10 22.15
CA GLN A 163 -2.25 8.68 23.32
C GLN A 163 -2.25 7.17 23.54
N ILE A 164 -2.32 6.38 22.44
CA ILE A 164 -2.45 4.91 22.54
C ILE A 164 -1.36 4.16 21.76
N GLY A 165 -0.39 4.87 21.17
CA GLY A 165 0.73 4.25 20.42
C GLY A 165 0.33 3.56 19.11
N LYS A 166 -0.89 3.74 18.65
CA LYS A 166 -1.43 3.11 17.42
C LYS A 166 -1.57 4.17 16.32
N PRO A 167 -0.77 4.07 15.23
CA PRO A 167 -0.99 4.93 14.09
C PRO A 167 -2.28 4.53 13.38
N MET A 168 -3.21 5.46 13.25
CA MET A 168 -4.31 5.30 12.31
C MET A 168 -3.79 5.58 10.90
N MET A 169 -4.05 4.69 9.96
CA MET A 169 -3.77 4.97 8.55
C MET A 169 -4.56 6.22 8.14
N PRO A 170 -3.92 7.23 7.54
CA PRO A 170 -4.65 8.39 7.06
C PRO A 170 -5.66 7.95 6.00
N VAL A 171 -6.92 7.92 6.39
CA VAL A 171 -8.02 7.69 5.45
C VAL A 171 -8.07 8.88 4.50
N PRO A 172 -8.16 8.67 3.19
CA PRO A 172 -8.28 9.77 2.23
C PRO A 172 -9.42 10.73 2.65
N LYS A 173 -9.20 12.04 2.58
CA LYS A 173 -10.17 13.06 3.04
C LYS A 173 -11.59 12.89 2.51
N HIS A 174 -11.75 12.30 1.31
CA HIS A 174 -13.07 12.03 0.72
C HIS A 174 -13.81 10.85 1.37
N MET A 175 -13.11 9.97 2.10
CA MET A 175 -13.70 8.85 2.84
C MET A 175 -13.97 9.18 4.32
N TRP A 176 -13.54 10.35 4.77
CA TRP A 176 -13.70 10.81 6.15
C TRP A 176 -15.05 11.54 6.42
N ARG A 177 -15.99 11.45 5.48
CA ARG A 177 -17.30 12.12 5.59
C ARG A 177 -18.37 11.23 6.18
#